data_fc37e6abe045b09c378b08864bbd5714
#
_entry.id   fc37e6abe045b09c378b08864bbd5714
#
_cell.length_a   1.000
_cell.length_b   1.000
_cell.length_c   1.000
_cell.angle_alpha   90.00
_cell.angle_beta   90.00
_cell.angle_gamma   90.00
#
_symmetry.space_group_name_H-M   'P 1'
#
loop_
_entity.id
_entity.type
_entity.pdbx_description
1 polymer ?
#
loop_
_entity_poly.entity_id
_entity_poly.type
_entity_poly.pdbx_seq_one_letter_code
_entity_poly.pdbx_strand_id
1 'polypeptide(L)'
;NYILPIGIVVLASAVLSVLAGKAMDRFGKEKFYYPVAAMQVLGGLIAYSIKFLGHAMPLLCVGGTCIMAGTLAMAGLFTASSRDYTPAGRAGASQSVKMVIYIMLPMVLASIIDPLIIKAVALEPTAEVLAKYPSYAGSYLYPYELFLAAAVSAVFILIPAYFVRRDAGRIRREKLAALEK
;
A
#
# COMPACT_ATOMS: atom_id res chain seq x y z
N ASN A 1 23.52 4.42 -10.62
CA ASN A 1 22.89 5.62 -10.05
C ASN A 1 21.39 5.37 -9.89
N TYR A 2 20.96 5.04 -8.67
CA TYR A 2 19.56 4.64 -8.38
C TYR A 2 18.65 5.83 -8.05
N ILE A 3 19.20 7.03 -7.93
CA ILE A 3 18.46 8.24 -7.53
C ILE A 3 17.39 8.58 -8.56
N LEU A 4 17.74 8.54 -9.85
CA LEU A 4 16.80 8.86 -10.92
C LEU A 4 15.60 7.90 -10.99
N PRO A 5 15.77 6.57 -11.01
CA PRO A 5 14.66 5.63 -10.97
C PRO A 5 13.76 5.80 -9.75
N ILE A 6 14.32 5.99 -8.56
CA ILE A 6 13.54 6.23 -7.34
C ILE A 6 12.74 7.53 -7.45
N GLY A 7 13.36 8.61 -7.95
CA GLY A 7 12.67 9.87 -8.17
C GLY A 7 11.48 9.74 -9.13
N ILE A 8 11.64 8.98 -10.22
CA ILE A 8 10.55 8.69 -11.17
C ILE A 8 9.42 7.93 -10.49
N VAL A 9 9.72 6.89 -9.72
CA VAL A 9 8.72 6.09 -9.00
C VAL A 9 7.92 6.96 -8.03
N VAL A 10 8.59 7.79 -7.24
CA VAL A 10 7.92 8.68 -6.27
C VAL A 10 7.02 9.70 -6.99
N LEU A 11 7.53 10.36 -8.03
CA LEU A 11 6.77 11.37 -8.78
C LEU A 11 5.56 10.74 -9.49
N ALA A 12 5.75 9.62 -10.18
CA ALA A 12 4.67 8.90 -10.85
C ALA A 12 3.60 8.43 -9.85
N SER A 13 4.02 7.92 -8.70
CA SER A 13 3.09 7.49 -7.64
C SER A 13 2.28 8.66 -7.08
N ALA A 14 2.90 9.81 -6.87
CA ALA A 14 2.21 11.02 -6.43
C ALA A 14 1.15 11.47 -7.44
N VAL A 15 1.51 11.53 -8.73
CA VAL A 15 0.56 11.90 -9.80
C VAL A 15 -0.60 10.92 -9.86
N LEU A 16 -0.33 9.61 -9.86
CA LEU A 16 -1.37 8.58 -9.90
C LEU A 16 -2.30 8.64 -8.68
N SER A 17 -1.76 8.90 -7.49
CA SER A 17 -2.59 9.01 -6.28
C SER A 17 -3.52 10.22 -6.32
N VAL A 18 -3.06 11.37 -6.86
CA VAL A 18 -3.90 12.55 -7.07
C VAL A 18 -5.01 12.28 -8.08
N LEU A 19 -4.69 11.61 -9.20
CA LEU A 19 -5.67 11.22 -10.21
C LEU A 19 -6.71 10.24 -9.62
N ALA A 20 -6.26 9.28 -8.83
CA ALA A 20 -7.14 8.37 -8.11
C ALA A 20 -8.06 9.12 -7.15
N GLY A 21 -7.54 10.11 -6.39
CA GLY A 21 -8.34 10.96 -5.51
C GLY A 21 -9.46 11.69 -6.27
N LYS A 22 -9.14 12.37 -7.38
CA LYS A 22 -10.15 13.03 -8.24
C LYS A 22 -11.19 12.06 -8.77
N ALA A 23 -10.77 10.85 -9.16
CA ALA A 23 -11.68 9.83 -9.64
C ALA A 23 -12.62 9.33 -8.52
N MET A 24 -12.10 9.17 -7.30
CA MET A 24 -12.89 8.79 -6.13
C MET A 24 -13.97 9.83 -5.80
N ASP A 25 -13.64 11.13 -5.89
CA ASP A 25 -14.58 12.21 -5.66
C ASP A 25 -15.70 12.22 -6.73
N ARG A 26 -15.37 11.86 -7.97
CA ARG A 26 -16.33 11.87 -9.09
C ARG A 26 -17.24 10.64 -9.12
N PHE A 27 -16.68 9.44 -8.86
CA PHE A 27 -17.39 8.16 -9.06
C PHE A 27 -17.85 7.49 -7.77
N GLY A 28 -17.47 8.05 -6.63
CA GLY A 28 -17.77 7.49 -5.31
C GLY A 28 -16.64 6.57 -4.81
N LYS A 29 -16.23 6.81 -3.57
CA LYS A 29 -15.09 6.14 -2.93
C LYS A 29 -15.29 4.64 -2.75
N GLU A 30 -16.52 4.17 -2.55
CA GLU A 30 -16.83 2.75 -2.31
C GLU A 30 -16.48 1.84 -3.50
N LYS A 31 -16.40 2.40 -4.71
CA LYS A 31 -16.06 1.66 -5.92
C LYS A 31 -14.56 1.49 -6.13
N PHE A 32 -13.74 2.32 -5.48
CA PHE A 32 -12.29 2.37 -5.68
C PHE A 32 -11.49 1.40 -4.82
N TYR A 33 -12.06 0.80 -3.79
CA TYR A 33 -11.35 -0.18 -2.97
C TYR A 33 -10.79 -1.35 -3.77
N TYR A 34 -11.59 -1.92 -4.69
CA TYR A 34 -11.16 -3.05 -5.51
C TYR A 34 -10.08 -2.69 -6.53
N PRO A 35 -10.22 -1.62 -7.34
CA PRO A 35 -9.17 -1.21 -8.27
C PRO A 35 -7.85 -0.87 -7.57
N VAL A 36 -7.91 -0.21 -6.43
CA VAL A 36 -6.71 0.17 -5.68
C VAL A 36 -6.02 -1.06 -5.06
N ALA A 37 -6.79 -1.99 -4.49
CA ALA A 37 -6.25 -3.25 -4.01
C ALA A 37 -5.64 -4.08 -5.16
N ALA A 38 -6.33 -4.16 -6.31
CA ALA A 38 -5.81 -4.84 -7.50
C ALA A 38 -4.50 -4.22 -8.00
N MET A 39 -4.39 -2.90 -8.00
CA MET A 39 -3.16 -2.19 -8.37
C MET A 39 -1.99 -2.54 -7.44
N GLN A 40 -2.22 -2.65 -6.13
CA GLN A 40 -1.17 -3.06 -5.17
C GLN A 40 -0.76 -4.52 -5.38
N VAL A 41 -1.75 -5.42 -5.57
CA VAL A 41 -1.48 -6.84 -5.84
C VAL A 41 -0.66 -7.00 -7.12
N LEU A 42 -1.10 -6.37 -8.21
CA LEU A 42 -0.38 -6.40 -9.49
C LEU A 42 1.02 -5.82 -9.37
N GLY A 43 1.17 -4.69 -8.66
CA GLY A 43 2.47 -4.09 -8.39
C GLY A 43 3.42 -5.03 -7.65
N GLY A 44 2.93 -5.72 -6.61
CA GLY A 44 3.70 -6.72 -5.88
C GLY A 44 4.09 -7.92 -6.74
N LEU A 45 3.18 -8.42 -7.57
CA LEU A 45 3.46 -9.52 -8.49
C LEU A 45 4.47 -9.13 -9.59
N ILE A 46 4.37 -7.92 -10.15
CA ILE A 46 5.34 -7.38 -11.11
C ILE A 46 6.72 -7.26 -10.46
N ALA A 47 6.81 -6.70 -9.27
CA ALA A 47 8.08 -6.61 -8.54
C ALA A 47 8.64 -7.99 -8.19
N TYR A 48 7.81 -8.95 -7.79
CA TYR A 48 8.23 -10.33 -7.53
C TYR A 48 8.74 -11.04 -8.80
N SER A 49 8.19 -10.74 -9.99
CA SER A 49 8.60 -11.35 -11.25
C SER A 49 10.06 -11.06 -11.64
N ILE A 50 10.70 -10.07 -11.00
CA ILE A 50 12.13 -9.77 -11.15
C ILE A 50 12.98 -11.03 -10.89
N LYS A 51 12.56 -11.86 -9.94
CA LYS A 51 13.24 -13.13 -9.59
C LYS A 51 13.43 -14.06 -10.80
N PHE A 52 12.50 -14.02 -11.75
CA PHE A 52 12.48 -14.94 -12.91
C PHE A 52 12.94 -14.29 -14.20
N LEU A 53 12.67 -13.01 -14.39
CA LEU A 53 12.87 -12.32 -15.67
C LEU A 53 14.21 -11.57 -15.75
N GLY A 54 14.89 -11.34 -14.64
CA GLY A 54 16.20 -10.69 -14.60
C GLY A 54 16.24 -9.20 -14.99
N HIS A 55 15.14 -8.63 -15.46
CA HIS A 55 15.03 -7.21 -15.84
C HIS A 55 14.66 -6.35 -14.61
N ALA A 56 15.58 -6.29 -13.64
CA ALA A 56 15.31 -5.74 -12.31
C ALA A 56 14.80 -4.30 -12.32
N MET A 57 15.44 -3.40 -13.07
CA MET A 57 15.16 -1.97 -12.95
C MET A 57 13.80 -1.55 -13.51
N PRO A 58 13.42 -1.89 -14.76
CA PRO A 58 12.11 -1.52 -15.28
C PRO A 58 10.95 -2.13 -14.48
N LEU A 59 11.05 -3.40 -14.11
CA LEU A 59 10.02 -4.08 -13.34
C LEU A 59 9.89 -3.50 -11.93
N LEU A 60 11.03 -3.14 -11.30
CA LEU A 60 11.03 -2.46 -10.01
C LEU A 60 10.36 -1.08 -10.09
N CYS A 61 10.64 -0.31 -11.14
CA CYS A 61 10.01 0.99 -11.34
C CYS A 61 8.49 0.87 -11.53
N VAL A 62 8.04 -0.04 -12.37
CA VAL A 62 6.61 -0.24 -12.62
C VAL A 62 5.92 -0.83 -11.40
N GLY A 63 6.44 -1.91 -10.84
CA GLY A 63 5.89 -2.57 -9.65
C GLY A 63 5.90 -1.63 -8.44
N GLY A 64 7.01 -0.94 -8.20
CA GLY A 64 7.15 0.04 -7.13
C GLY A 64 6.18 1.20 -7.26
N THR A 65 5.99 1.73 -8.47
CA THR A 65 5.00 2.79 -8.74
C THR A 65 3.58 2.31 -8.42
N CYS A 66 3.20 1.11 -8.84
CA CYS A 66 1.88 0.54 -8.56
C CYS A 66 1.66 0.31 -7.06
N ILE A 67 2.65 -0.24 -6.35
CA ILE A 67 2.56 -0.44 -4.89
C ILE A 67 2.41 0.90 -4.18
N MET A 68 3.30 1.86 -4.44
CA MET A 68 3.28 3.17 -3.78
C MET A 68 2.00 3.96 -4.10
N ALA A 69 1.61 4.04 -5.38
CA ALA A 69 0.40 4.74 -5.77
C ALA A 69 -0.85 4.09 -5.15
N GLY A 70 -0.91 2.76 -5.12
CA GLY A 70 -1.96 2.01 -4.46
C GLY A 70 -2.02 2.27 -2.96
N THR A 71 -0.88 2.28 -2.27
CA THR A 71 -0.80 2.56 -0.83
C THR A 71 -1.27 3.98 -0.52
N LEU A 72 -0.82 4.99 -1.28
CA LEU A 72 -1.24 6.38 -1.10
C LEU A 72 -2.74 6.57 -1.38
N ALA A 73 -3.24 5.98 -2.46
CA ALA A 73 -4.66 6.02 -2.79
C ALA A 73 -5.51 5.32 -1.72
N MET A 74 -5.04 4.19 -1.17
CA MET A 74 -5.71 3.48 -0.10
C MET A 74 -5.76 4.28 1.19
N ALA A 75 -4.67 4.94 1.58
CA ALA A 75 -4.64 5.83 2.74
C ALA A 75 -5.67 6.96 2.60
N GLY A 76 -5.80 7.54 1.40
CA GLY A 76 -6.84 8.51 1.07
C GLY A 76 -8.26 7.95 1.22
N LEU A 77 -8.51 6.75 0.66
CA LEU A 77 -9.79 6.05 0.77
C LEU A 77 -10.19 5.77 2.22
N PHE A 78 -9.27 5.24 3.02
CA PHE A 78 -9.54 4.96 4.44
C PHE A 78 -9.80 6.26 5.21
N THR A 79 -9.03 7.31 4.96
CA THR A 79 -9.24 8.60 5.59
C THR A 79 -10.61 9.18 5.23
N ALA A 80 -10.97 9.16 3.96
CA ALA A 80 -12.27 9.64 3.48
C ALA A 80 -13.45 8.81 4.01
N SER A 81 -13.31 7.47 4.04
CA SER A 81 -14.36 6.58 4.54
C SER A 81 -14.53 6.69 6.06
N SER A 82 -13.43 6.80 6.80
CA SER A 82 -13.49 6.90 8.27
C SER A 82 -14.17 8.17 8.77
N ARG A 83 -14.19 9.24 7.96
CA ARG A 83 -14.97 10.46 8.28
C ARG A 83 -16.47 10.18 8.35
N ASP A 84 -16.96 9.24 7.56
CA ASP A 84 -18.39 8.90 7.56
C ASP A 84 -18.83 8.16 8.82
N TYR A 85 -17.90 7.53 9.51
CA TYR A 85 -18.13 6.79 10.77
C TYR A 85 -17.74 7.59 12.02
N THR A 86 -17.21 8.81 11.84
CA THR A 86 -16.78 9.65 12.97
C THR A 86 -17.93 10.48 13.48
N PRO A 87 -18.36 10.33 14.76
CA PRO A 87 -19.40 11.16 15.35
C PRO A 87 -19.00 12.64 15.40
N ALA A 88 -19.99 13.54 15.28
CA ALA A 88 -19.76 14.97 15.44
C ALA A 88 -19.16 15.25 16.82
N GLY A 89 -18.16 16.12 16.87
CA GLY A 89 -17.46 16.51 18.10
C GLY A 89 -16.36 15.55 18.58
N ARG A 90 -16.16 14.37 17.95
CA ARG A 90 -15.11 13.40 18.34
C ARG A 90 -13.99 13.25 17.30
N ALA A 91 -13.75 14.26 16.48
CA ALA A 91 -12.75 14.21 15.40
C ALA A 91 -11.33 13.92 15.92
N GLY A 92 -10.91 14.51 17.04
CA GLY A 92 -9.58 14.30 17.63
C GLY A 92 -9.37 12.86 18.11
N ALA A 93 -10.32 12.30 18.86
CA ALA A 93 -10.26 10.91 19.33
C ALA A 93 -10.24 9.92 18.15
N SER A 94 -11.06 10.17 17.13
CA SER A 94 -11.07 9.37 15.90
C SER A 94 -9.72 9.42 15.17
N GLN A 95 -9.07 10.58 15.11
CA GLN A 95 -7.76 10.72 14.48
C GLN A 95 -6.68 9.95 15.26
N SER A 96 -6.69 9.99 16.59
CA SER A 96 -5.74 9.23 17.41
C SER A 96 -5.88 7.72 17.20
N VAL A 97 -7.11 7.20 17.18
CA VAL A 97 -7.37 5.78 16.91
C VAL A 97 -6.89 5.39 15.50
N LYS A 98 -7.08 6.25 14.50
CA LYS A 98 -6.57 6.01 13.14
C LYS A 98 -5.05 5.91 13.12
N MET A 99 -4.34 6.80 13.81
CA MET A 99 -2.88 6.75 13.87
C MET A 99 -2.38 5.43 14.46
N VAL A 100 -3.02 4.94 15.51
CA VAL A 100 -2.67 3.64 16.11
C VAL A 100 -2.92 2.50 15.11
N ILE A 101 -4.09 2.45 14.47
CA ILE A 101 -4.46 1.34 13.59
C ILE A 101 -3.70 1.38 12.27
N TYR A 102 -3.51 2.55 11.65
CA TYR A 102 -2.93 2.65 10.30
C TYR A 102 -1.41 2.82 10.28
N ILE A 103 -0.82 3.27 11.37
CA ILE A 103 0.63 3.49 11.43
C ILE A 103 1.28 2.53 12.42
N MET A 104 0.87 2.57 13.71
CA MET A 104 1.55 1.78 14.74
C MET A 104 1.34 0.28 14.55
N LEU A 105 0.11 -0.18 14.31
CA LEU A 105 -0.17 -1.60 14.18
C LEU A 105 0.57 -2.24 12.99
N PRO A 106 0.55 -1.68 11.76
CA PRO A 106 1.35 -2.20 10.65
C PRO A 106 2.86 -2.17 10.93
N MET A 107 3.39 -1.12 11.57
CA MET A 107 4.81 -1.06 11.92
C MET A 107 5.21 -2.15 12.90
N VAL A 108 4.39 -2.41 13.94
CA VAL A 108 4.64 -3.49 14.90
C VAL A 108 4.56 -4.85 14.21
N LEU A 109 3.55 -5.07 13.36
CA LEU A 109 3.43 -6.32 12.60
C LEU A 109 4.59 -6.52 11.64
N ALA A 110 5.00 -5.49 10.90
CA ALA A 110 6.16 -5.55 10.01
C ALA A 110 7.44 -5.86 10.78
N SER A 111 7.67 -5.25 11.95
CA SER A 111 8.85 -5.52 12.77
C SER A 111 8.95 -6.97 13.26
N ILE A 112 7.85 -7.70 13.29
CA ILE A 112 7.79 -9.12 13.66
C ILE A 112 7.86 -10.01 12.40
N ILE A 113 7.09 -9.67 11.37
CA ILE A 113 6.93 -10.52 10.18
C ILE A 113 8.15 -10.43 9.25
N ASP A 114 8.67 -9.22 9.02
CA ASP A 114 9.79 -9.02 8.09
C ASP A 114 11.06 -9.79 8.50
N PRO A 115 11.50 -9.78 9.78
CA PRO A 115 12.62 -10.61 10.22
C PRO A 115 12.38 -12.12 10.05
N LEU A 116 11.13 -12.59 10.22
CA LEU A 116 10.79 -13.99 10.03
C LEU A 116 10.89 -14.39 8.54
N ILE A 117 10.41 -13.55 7.64
CA ILE A 117 10.53 -13.76 6.20
C ILE A 117 12.00 -13.72 5.79
N ILE A 118 12.74 -12.70 6.23
CA ILE A 118 14.16 -12.55 5.93
C ILE A 118 14.93 -13.78 6.41
N LYS A 119 14.71 -14.23 7.64
CA LYS A 119 15.38 -15.42 8.19
C LYS A 119 15.05 -16.70 7.45
N ALA A 120 13.82 -16.82 6.92
CA ALA A 120 13.37 -18.03 6.21
C ALA A 120 13.89 -18.11 4.76
N VAL A 121 14.10 -16.96 4.09
CA VAL A 121 14.31 -16.90 2.63
C VAL A 121 15.49 -15.99 2.25
N ALA A 122 16.26 -15.48 3.22
CA ALA A 122 17.38 -14.59 2.96
C ALA A 122 18.43 -15.26 2.08
N LEU A 123 18.85 -14.53 1.06
CA LEU A 123 19.92 -14.93 0.19
C LEU A 123 21.24 -14.32 0.71
N GLU A 124 22.23 -15.16 0.93
CA GLU A 124 23.59 -14.67 1.16
C GLU A 124 24.13 -14.04 -0.14
N PRO A 125 24.85 -12.92 -0.04
CA PRO A 125 25.44 -12.30 -1.22
C PRO A 125 26.41 -13.28 -1.89
N THR A 126 26.26 -13.46 -3.20
CA THR A 126 27.20 -14.28 -3.97
C THR A 126 28.60 -13.65 -3.99
N ALA A 127 29.63 -14.46 -4.24
CA ALA A 127 31.00 -13.96 -4.34
C ALA A 127 31.15 -12.84 -5.38
N GLU A 128 30.38 -12.88 -6.45
CA GLU A 128 30.34 -11.85 -7.49
C GLU A 128 29.77 -10.53 -6.98
N VAL A 129 28.69 -10.59 -6.19
CA VAL A 129 28.09 -9.40 -5.55
C VAL A 129 29.05 -8.81 -4.52
N LEU A 130 29.73 -9.64 -3.72
CA LEU A 130 30.71 -9.19 -2.74
C LEU A 130 31.95 -8.58 -3.39
N ALA A 131 32.40 -9.11 -4.54
CA ALA A 131 33.50 -8.51 -5.29
C ALA A 131 33.16 -7.10 -5.81
N LYS A 132 31.90 -6.90 -6.22
CA LYS A 132 31.42 -5.60 -6.72
C LYS A 132 31.04 -4.63 -5.60
N TYR A 133 30.53 -5.15 -4.49
CA TYR A 133 30.03 -4.37 -3.35
C TYR A 133 30.51 -4.98 -2.02
N PRO A 134 31.76 -4.74 -1.60
CA PRO A 134 32.33 -5.31 -0.36
C PRO A 134 31.54 -4.93 0.90
N SER A 135 30.80 -3.82 0.88
CA SER A 135 29.95 -3.38 2.00
C SER A 135 28.79 -4.33 2.33
N TYR A 136 28.47 -5.27 1.45
CA TYR A 136 27.45 -6.31 1.73
C TYR A 136 28.00 -7.53 2.47
N ALA A 137 29.27 -7.55 2.82
CA ALA A 137 29.84 -8.61 3.65
C ALA A 137 29.13 -8.66 5.01
N GLY A 138 28.54 -9.81 5.34
CA GLY A 138 27.76 -10.00 6.56
C GLY A 138 26.33 -9.44 6.52
N SER A 139 25.88 -8.92 5.37
CA SER A 139 24.50 -8.48 5.16
C SER A 139 23.72 -9.54 4.38
N TYR A 140 22.40 -9.58 4.61
CA TYR A 140 21.49 -10.39 3.79
C TYR A 140 20.90 -9.53 2.67
N LEU A 141 20.77 -10.10 1.47
CA LEU A 141 20.00 -9.49 0.40
C LEU A 141 18.51 -9.64 0.74
N TYR A 142 17.75 -8.54 0.62
CA TYR A 142 16.32 -8.60 0.83
C TYR A 142 15.67 -9.53 -0.19
N PRO A 143 14.93 -10.56 0.26
CA PRO A 143 14.32 -11.52 -0.63
C PRO A 143 13.17 -10.88 -1.42
N TYR A 144 13.00 -11.33 -2.68
CA TYR A 144 11.90 -10.89 -3.54
C TYR A 144 10.52 -11.27 -2.97
N GLU A 145 10.46 -12.23 -2.07
CA GLU A 145 9.28 -12.70 -1.35
C GLU A 145 8.62 -11.58 -0.52
N LEU A 146 9.34 -10.53 -0.15
CA LEU A 146 8.77 -9.34 0.49
C LEU A 146 7.76 -8.64 -0.42
N PHE A 147 7.97 -8.63 -1.73
CA PHE A 147 6.99 -8.10 -2.68
C PHE A 147 5.73 -8.97 -2.76
N LEU A 148 5.88 -10.28 -2.62
CA LEU A 148 4.75 -11.20 -2.55
C LEU A 148 3.97 -11.01 -1.24
N ALA A 149 4.65 -10.82 -0.11
CA ALA A 149 4.02 -10.49 1.16
C ALA A 149 3.22 -9.18 1.08
N ALA A 150 3.77 -8.16 0.39
CA ALA A 150 3.06 -6.91 0.12
C ALA A 150 1.80 -7.13 -0.73
N ALA A 151 1.86 -7.98 -1.77
CA ALA A 151 0.70 -8.34 -2.59
C ALA A 151 -0.37 -9.09 -1.77
N VAL A 152 0.03 -10.04 -0.92
CA VAL A 152 -0.90 -10.78 -0.06
C VAL A 152 -1.55 -9.85 0.97
N SER A 153 -0.78 -8.94 1.57
CA SER A 153 -1.33 -7.97 2.54
C SER A 153 -2.38 -7.06 1.91
N ALA A 154 -2.24 -6.72 0.62
CA ALA A 154 -3.22 -5.92 -0.10
C ALA A 154 -4.60 -6.63 -0.23
N VAL A 155 -4.65 -7.96 -0.20
CA VAL A 155 -5.91 -8.71 -0.21
C VAL A 155 -6.73 -8.46 1.05
N PHE A 156 -6.08 -8.27 2.21
CA PHE A 156 -6.78 -7.96 3.47
C PHE A 156 -7.54 -6.64 3.43
N ILE A 157 -7.19 -5.73 2.51
CA ILE A 157 -7.92 -4.48 2.26
C ILE A 157 -9.36 -4.75 1.80
N LEU A 158 -9.63 -5.89 1.20
CA LEU A 158 -10.97 -6.25 0.75
C LEU A 158 -11.95 -6.45 1.92
N ILE A 159 -11.46 -6.73 3.12
CA ILE A 159 -12.30 -6.89 4.32
C ILE A 159 -12.99 -5.56 4.67
N PRO A 160 -12.28 -4.46 4.96
CA PRO A 160 -12.93 -3.18 5.22
C PRO A 160 -13.69 -2.66 3.99
N ALA A 161 -13.23 -2.94 2.77
CA ALA A 161 -13.94 -2.59 1.54
C ALA A 161 -15.35 -3.17 1.50
N TYR A 162 -15.52 -4.43 1.89
CA TYR A 162 -16.82 -5.08 1.98
C TYR A 162 -17.77 -4.34 2.93
N PHE A 163 -17.30 -4.03 4.14
CA PHE A 163 -18.11 -3.32 5.15
C PHE A 163 -18.49 -1.91 4.70
N VAL A 164 -17.53 -1.14 4.17
CA VAL A 164 -17.78 0.21 3.65
C VAL A 164 -18.83 0.18 2.53
N ARG A 165 -18.72 -0.78 1.60
CA ARG A 165 -19.69 -0.92 0.51
C ARG A 165 -21.07 -1.32 1.00
N ARG A 166 -21.15 -2.25 1.95
CA ARG A 166 -22.42 -2.68 2.57
C ARG A 166 -23.14 -1.53 3.24
N ASP A 167 -22.39 -0.71 3.98
CA ASP A 167 -22.97 0.37 4.79
C ASP A 167 -23.16 1.68 4.00
N ALA A 168 -22.59 1.81 2.79
CA ALA A 168 -22.65 3.04 1.99
C ALA A 168 -24.08 3.53 1.73
N GLY A 169 -25.01 2.63 1.48
CA GLY A 169 -26.41 2.96 1.26
C GLY A 169 -27.11 3.49 2.51
N ARG A 170 -26.76 2.99 3.69
CA ARG A 170 -27.29 3.45 4.98
C ARG A 170 -26.75 4.85 5.29
N ILE A 171 -25.44 5.04 5.22
CA ILE A 171 -24.76 6.31 5.49
C ILE A 171 -25.27 7.41 4.57
N ARG A 172 -25.49 7.09 3.28
CA ARG A 172 -26.04 8.06 2.32
C ARG A 172 -27.44 8.50 2.70
N ARG A 173 -28.33 7.59 3.14
CA ARG A 173 -29.68 7.91 3.61
C ARG A 173 -29.67 8.79 4.86
N GLU A 174 -28.82 8.45 5.83
CA GLU A 174 -28.65 9.22 7.06
C GLU A 174 -28.18 10.67 6.78
N LYS A 175 -27.24 10.82 5.82
CA LYS A 175 -26.78 12.16 5.40
C LYS A 175 -27.86 12.98 4.71
N LEU A 176 -28.66 12.38 3.84
CA LEU A 176 -29.79 13.07 3.19
C LEU A 176 -30.83 13.50 4.21
N ALA A 177 -31.20 12.63 5.14
CA ALA A 177 -32.14 12.97 6.21
C ALA A 177 -31.62 14.06 7.17
N ALA A 178 -30.30 14.20 7.31
CA ALA A 178 -29.69 15.27 8.11
C ALA A 178 -29.69 16.65 7.40
N LEU A 179 -29.73 16.66 6.07
CA LEU A 179 -29.79 17.88 5.26
C LEU A 179 -31.24 18.44 5.11
N GLU A 180 -32.25 17.62 5.37
CA GLU A 180 -33.67 17.99 5.34
C GLU A 180 -34.18 18.58 6.67
N LYS A 181 -33.34 18.56 7.71
CA LYS A 181 -33.60 19.16 9.04
C LYS A 181 -32.91 20.51 9.18
#